data_ed17ba9a2f2daa12d749c5d96310ef11
#
_entry.id   ed17ba9a2f2daa12d749c5d96310ef11
#
_cell.length_a   1.000
_cell.length_b   1.000
_cell.length_c   1.000
_cell.angle_alpha   90.00
_cell.angle_beta   90.00
_cell.angle_gamma   90.00
#
_symmetry.space_group_name_H-M   'P 1'
#
loop_
_entity.id
_entity.type
_entity.pdbx_description
1 polymer ?
#
loop_
_entity_poly.entity_id
_entity_poly.type
_entity_poly.pdbx_seq_one_letter_code
_entity_poly.pdbx_strand_id
1 'polypeptide(L)'
;MKKSNKLALAAVMAMSMMTACAASSTETAAPAADTTVAADTTAADTETEAAEAKTEAAGASMEGAIDVISREDGSGTRGAFIELFGVEQKDASGEKVDYTTDDAEITNSTEVMITSVAGDKQAIGYISLGSLNDSVKALKIDGAAATVDDIKDGSYKIARPFNIVTTGEVSDVAQDFINFIFSEEGQKVVEDNGYISQGNQGAYTASGKSGKVTVAGSSSVTPVMEKLAEAYKALNSEVTVEVQQSDSTTGVTSALEGVCDIGMASRELKEEETAKGAQGQVIAMDGIAVVVNNENPVEDLTAEQVKDIYVGDTTDWSELA
;
A
#
# COMPACT_ATOMS: atom_id res chain seq x y z
N MET A 1 -17.85 46.61 -37.04
CA MET A 1 -16.88 46.24 -38.11
C MET A 1 -16.35 44.87 -37.78
N LYS A 2 -16.96 43.83 -38.35
CA LYS A 2 -16.48 42.93 -39.42
C LYS A 2 -14.98 42.62 -39.34
N LYS A 3 -14.56 41.39 -39.03
CA LYS A 3 -14.37 40.31 -40.03
C LYS A 3 -14.21 38.94 -39.36
N SER A 4 -15.03 38.02 -39.85
CA SER A 4 -14.89 36.55 -39.80
C SER A 4 -13.63 36.11 -40.57
N ASN A 5 -13.05 34.97 -40.18
CA ASN A 5 -12.43 34.03 -41.12
C ASN A 5 -12.64 32.58 -40.64
N LYS A 6 -13.44 31.86 -41.42
CA LYS A 6 -13.54 30.39 -41.46
C LYS A 6 -12.55 29.87 -42.50
N LEU A 7 -11.95 28.72 -42.28
CA LEU A 7 -11.57 27.70 -43.28
C LEU A 7 -11.17 26.45 -42.47
N ALA A 8 -11.86 25.37 -42.44
CA ALA A 8 -12.17 24.33 -43.42
C ALA A 8 -11.00 23.34 -43.64
N LEU A 9 -11.13 22.15 -43.07
CA LEU A 9 -11.35 20.84 -43.71
C LEU A 9 -10.14 20.22 -44.44
N ALA A 10 -9.62 19.07 -43.99
CA ALA A 10 -9.30 17.93 -44.85
C ALA A 10 -9.17 16.63 -44.04
N ALA A 11 -10.09 15.71 -44.30
CA ALA A 11 -10.03 14.31 -43.96
C ALA A 11 -9.15 13.58 -45.01
N VAL A 12 -8.33 12.62 -44.57
CA VAL A 12 -7.84 11.55 -45.45
C VAL A 12 -8.04 10.22 -44.77
N MET A 13 -8.99 9.45 -45.30
CA MET A 13 -9.11 7.98 -45.14
C MET A 13 -8.03 7.29 -46.00
N ALA A 14 -7.42 6.27 -45.47
CA ALA A 14 -6.87 5.18 -46.28
C ALA A 14 -7.10 3.85 -45.56
N MET A 15 -8.06 3.12 -46.12
CA MET A 15 -8.31 1.67 -45.95
C MET A 15 -7.20 0.91 -46.73
N SER A 16 -6.72 -0.18 -46.20
CA SER A 16 -6.28 -1.31 -47.01
C SER A 16 -6.49 -2.62 -46.26
N MET A 17 -7.14 -3.49 -46.97
CA MET A 17 -7.64 -4.83 -46.62
C MET A 17 -6.57 -5.91 -46.77
N MET A 18 -6.80 -7.01 -46.01
CA MET A 18 -6.70 -8.43 -46.31
C MET A 18 -5.38 -9.06 -46.75
N THR A 19 -4.97 -10.15 -46.09
CA THR A 19 -5.12 -11.48 -46.71
C THR A 19 -4.96 -12.57 -45.62
N ALA A 20 -5.95 -13.46 -45.57
CA ALA A 20 -5.93 -14.74 -44.86
C ALA A 20 -5.22 -15.80 -45.73
N CYS A 21 -4.57 -16.76 -45.10
CA CYS A 21 -4.43 -18.11 -45.65
C CYS A 21 -4.38 -19.13 -44.52
N ALA A 22 -5.30 -20.06 -44.64
CA ALA A 22 -5.53 -21.21 -43.78
C ALA A 22 -4.84 -22.47 -44.33
N ALA A 23 -4.97 -23.52 -43.53
CA ALA A 23 -4.80 -24.97 -43.83
C ALA A 23 -3.42 -25.55 -43.52
N SER A 24 -3.25 -26.75 -42.98
CA SER A 24 -4.14 -27.87 -42.66
C SER A 24 -3.26 -28.98 -42.02
N SER A 25 -3.80 -29.60 -40.97
CA SER A 25 -3.72 -31.02 -40.57
C SER A 25 -2.57 -31.93 -41.06
N THR A 26 -1.98 -32.72 -40.15
CA THR A 26 -2.27 -34.17 -40.08
C THR A 26 -1.63 -34.84 -38.85
N GLU A 27 -2.39 -35.66 -38.29
CA GLU A 27 -2.29 -36.73 -37.30
C GLU A 27 -1.32 -37.83 -37.77
N THR A 28 -0.58 -38.51 -36.84
CA THR A 28 -0.39 -39.97 -36.85
C THR A 28 0.37 -40.45 -35.60
N ALA A 29 -0.36 -41.15 -34.77
CA ALA A 29 -0.18 -42.40 -34.02
C ALA A 29 1.19 -42.93 -33.61
N ALA A 30 1.20 -43.42 -32.36
CA ALA A 30 2.17 -44.30 -31.70
C ALA A 30 2.24 -45.69 -32.36
N PRO A 31 3.21 -46.55 -31.97
CA PRO A 31 2.91 -47.51 -30.93
C PRO A 31 4.08 -47.90 -29.99
N ALA A 32 3.66 -48.64 -28.94
CA ALA A 32 4.41 -49.19 -27.83
C ALA A 32 5.20 -50.48 -28.15
N ALA A 33 6.14 -50.80 -27.29
CA ALA A 33 6.51 -52.15 -26.79
C ALA A 33 7.64 -52.02 -25.77
N ASP A 34 7.41 -52.25 -24.49
CA ASP A 34 7.49 -53.47 -23.70
C ASP A 34 8.80 -54.25 -23.79
N THR A 35 9.55 -54.33 -22.70
CA THR A 35 10.16 -55.59 -22.21
C THR A 35 10.68 -55.42 -20.76
N THR A 36 10.10 -56.20 -19.90
CA THR A 36 10.48 -56.59 -18.54
C THR A 36 11.82 -57.32 -18.48
N VAL A 37 12.59 -57.16 -17.38
CA VAL A 37 13.19 -58.30 -16.63
C VAL A 37 13.49 -57.88 -15.19
N ALA A 38 13.04 -58.70 -14.25
CA ALA A 38 13.29 -58.67 -12.81
C ALA A 38 14.51 -59.51 -12.42
N ALA A 39 15.12 -59.19 -11.29
CA ALA A 39 15.70 -60.07 -10.24
C ALA A 39 16.53 -59.15 -9.29
N ASP A 40 16.21 -59.06 -8.07
CA ASP A 40 16.19 -59.88 -6.85
C ASP A 40 17.50 -59.81 -6.03
N THR A 41 17.27 -59.58 -4.69
CA THR A 41 18.08 -59.84 -3.48
C THR A 41 19.31 -58.96 -3.21
N THR A 42 19.42 -58.28 -2.06
CA THR A 42 19.48 -58.79 -0.67
C THR A 42 19.54 -57.61 0.32
N ALA A 43 18.94 -57.80 1.50
CA ALA A 43 18.93 -56.93 2.66
C ALA A 43 20.34 -56.83 3.32
N ALA A 44 20.65 -55.66 3.85
CA ALA A 44 21.54 -55.49 4.98
C ALA A 44 21.08 -54.24 5.76
N ASP A 45 20.61 -54.44 6.96
CA ASP A 45 20.38 -53.45 8.00
C ASP A 45 21.65 -52.69 8.30
N THR A 46 21.55 -51.36 8.34
CA THR A 46 22.43 -50.55 9.17
C THR A 46 21.62 -49.35 9.63
N GLU A 47 21.25 -49.36 10.90
CA GLU A 47 20.80 -48.16 11.61
C GLU A 47 21.90 -47.11 11.50
N THR A 48 21.51 -45.95 11.01
CA THR A 48 22.31 -44.72 11.17
C THR A 48 21.35 -43.61 11.55
N GLU A 49 21.60 -43.04 12.72
CA GLU A 49 20.91 -41.91 13.32
C GLU A 49 20.58 -40.80 12.32
N ALA A 50 19.33 -40.38 12.36
CA ALA A 50 18.88 -39.17 11.69
C ALA A 50 19.51 -37.97 12.43
N ALA A 51 20.61 -37.46 11.91
CA ALA A 51 21.05 -36.12 12.17
C ALA A 51 20.14 -35.20 11.35
N GLU A 52 19.26 -34.48 12.04
CA GLU A 52 18.54 -33.34 11.48
C GLU A 52 19.58 -32.33 11.00
N ALA A 53 19.87 -32.34 9.72
CA ALA A 53 20.53 -31.23 9.05
C ALA A 53 19.53 -30.08 9.01
N LYS A 54 19.60 -29.16 9.97
CA LYS A 54 19.16 -27.78 9.76
C LYS A 54 19.90 -27.30 8.51
N THR A 55 19.19 -27.26 7.41
CA THR A 55 19.63 -26.49 6.24
C THR A 55 19.43 -25.03 6.63
N GLU A 56 20.46 -24.40 7.18
CA GLU A 56 20.59 -22.95 7.14
C GLU A 56 20.59 -22.60 5.64
N ALA A 57 19.49 -22.00 5.19
CA ALA A 57 19.53 -21.24 3.96
C ALA A 57 20.52 -20.10 4.22
N ALA A 58 21.74 -20.24 3.69
CA ALA A 58 22.67 -19.13 3.61
C ALA A 58 22.01 -18.07 2.72
N GLY A 59 21.28 -17.16 3.32
CA GLY A 59 20.77 -15.95 2.69
C GLY A 59 21.98 -15.21 2.16
N ALA A 60 21.92 -14.71 0.93
CA ALA A 60 22.94 -13.84 0.39
C ALA A 60 23.03 -12.64 1.35
N SER A 61 24.18 -12.49 2.03
CA SER A 61 24.40 -11.33 2.92
C SER A 61 24.64 -10.09 2.08
N MET A 62 24.03 -9.00 2.45
CA MET A 62 24.34 -7.67 1.93
C MET A 62 25.38 -7.02 2.83
N GLU A 63 26.26 -6.23 2.24
CA GLU A 63 27.27 -5.43 2.94
C GLU A 63 27.11 -3.96 2.56
N GLY A 64 27.48 -3.06 3.45
CA GLY A 64 27.47 -1.62 3.24
C GLY A 64 26.48 -0.90 4.12
N ALA A 65 26.62 0.42 4.19
CA ALA A 65 25.78 1.27 5.01
C ALA A 65 24.30 1.15 4.62
N ILE A 66 23.43 1.18 5.62
CA ILE A 66 21.97 1.20 5.40
C ILE A 66 21.54 2.65 5.18
N ASP A 67 20.96 2.93 4.02
CA ASP A 67 20.38 4.24 3.73
C ASP A 67 18.91 4.26 4.22
N VAL A 68 18.71 4.82 5.41
CA VAL A 68 17.39 4.89 6.06
C VAL A 68 16.57 5.99 5.41
N ILE A 69 15.38 5.64 4.91
CA ILE A 69 14.44 6.60 4.35
C ILE A 69 13.17 6.64 5.21
N SER A 70 12.82 7.82 5.68
CA SER A 70 11.63 8.07 6.50
C SER A 70 10.68 9.07 5.84
N ARG A 71 9.60 9.39 6.51
CA ARG A 71 8.57 10.31 6.04
C ARG A 71 8.61 11.60 6.87
N GLU A 72 7.98 12.63 6.33
CA GLU A 72 7.75 13.93 6.97
C GLU A 72 6.98 13.81 8.29
N ASP A 73 7.13 14.77 9.20
CA ASP A 73 6.52 14.76 10.55
C ASP A 73 4.99 14.69 10.53
N GLY A 74 4.34 15.29 9.54
CA GLY A 74 2.88 15.24 9.37
C GLY A 74 2.34 13.90 8.88
N SER A 75 3.24 12.99 8.43
CA SER A 75 2.84 11.71 7.86
C SER A 75 2.18 10.78 8.88
N GLY A 76 0.95 10.35 8.59
CA GLY A 76 0.29 9.32 9.38
C GLY A 76 0.97 7.96 9.26
N THR A 77 1.64 7.67 8.13
CA THR A 77 2.42 6.45 7.96
C THR A 77 3.62 6.43 8.87
N ARG A 78 4.37 7.56 8.97
CA ARG A 78 5.45 7.70 9.94
C ARG A 78 4.94 7.52 11.36
N GLY A 79 3.88 8.22 11.74
CA GLY A 79 3.33 8.12 13.11
C GLY A 79 2.96 6.68 13.47
N ALA A 80 2.27 5.96 12.59
CA ALA A 80 1.91 4.56 12.83
C ALA A 80 3.15 3.63 12.82
N PHE A 81 4.10 3.85 11.90
CA PHE A 81 5.32 3.07 11.80
C PHE A 81 6.17 3.17 13.08
N ILE A 82 6.47 4.40 13.54
CA ILE A 82 7.30 4.60 14.72
C ILE A 82 6.67 4.06 16.01
N GLU A 83 5.33 4.12 16.11
CA GLU A 83 4.58 3.53 17.23
C GLU A 83 4.63 1.99 17.19
N LEU A 84 4.31 1.39 16.04
CA LEU A 84 4.20 -0.07 15.88
C LEU A 84 5.54 -0.79 16.00
N PHE A 85 6.63 -0.18 15.53
CA PHE A 85 7.97 -0.73 15.68
C PHE A 85 8.68 -0.29 16.98
N GLY A 86 8.09 0.64 17.76
CA GLY A 86 8.69 1.14 18.99
C GLY A 86 9.89 2.06 18.78
N VAL A 87 9.98 2.70 17.62
CA VAL A 87 10.92 3.81 17.36
C VAL A 87 10.50 5.04 18.18
N GLU A 88 9.18 5.28 18.32
CA GLU A 88 8.64 6.24 19.28
C GLU A 88 8.73 5.65 20.69
N GLN A 89 9.42 6.34 21.59
CA GLN A 89 9.60 5.89 22.97
C GLN A 89 9.28 7.02 23.96
N LYS A 90 8.99 6.65 25.20
CA LYS A 90 8.81 7.64 26.26
C LYS A 90 10.18 8.06 26.80
N ASP A 91 10.40 9.36 26.84
CA ASP A 91 11.57 9.95 27.50
C ASP A 91 11.49 9.89 29.04
N ALA A 92 12.47 10.45 29.72
CA ALA A 92 12.53 10.47 31.18
C ALA A 92 11.38 11.30 31.82
N SER A 93 10.72 12.17 31.07
CA SER A 93 9.55 12.95 31.51
C SER A 93 8.22 12.18 31.29
N GLY A 94 8.28 11.08 30.53
CA GLY A 94 7.13 10.29 30.11
C GLY A 94 6.45 10.80 28.82
N GLU A 95 7.05 11.76 28.14
CA GLU A 95 6.60 12.24 26.84
C GLU A 95 7.06 11.29 25.74
N LYS A 96 6.19 11.09 24.73
CA LYS A 96 6.49 10.30 23.54
C LYS A 96 7.43 11.10 22.63
N VAL A 97 8.56 10.51 22.28
CA VAL A 97 9.59 11.10 21.43
C VAL A 97 9.88 10.16 20.27
N ASP A 98 9.91 10.69 19.07
CA ASP A 98 10.36 9.99 17.87
C ASP A 98 11.89 9.95 17.85
N TYR A 99 12.46 8.74 17.92
CA TYR A 99 13.89 8.50 17.88
C TYR A 99 14.39 8.10 16.49
N THR A 100 13.63 8.38 15.43
CA THR A 100 14.13 8.19 14.06
C THR A 100 15.48 8.88 13.90
N THR A 101 16.49 8.16 13.40
CA THR A 101 17.84 8.69 13.24
C THR A 101 17.86 9.99 12.44
N ASP A 102 18.71 10.94 12.87
CA ASP A 102 18.91 12.21 12.17
C ASP A 102 19.53 12.04 10.77
N ASP A 103 20.16 10.88 10.52
CA ASP A 103 20.74 10.53 9.21
C ASP A 103 19.68 10.05 8.19
N ALA A 104 18.44 9.87 8.60
CA ALA A 104 17.38 9.42 7.71
C ALA A 104 17.05 10.47 6.62
N GLU A 105 17.00 10.03 5.35
CA GLU A 105 16.44 10.85 4.27
C GLU A 105 14.92 11.00 4.48
N ILE A 106 14.41 12.22 4.38
CA ILE A 106 12.99 12.51 4.60
C ILE A 106 12.27 12.73 3.28
N THR A 107 11.26 11.89 3.02
CA THR A 107 10.37 11.99 1.85
C THR A 107 9.01 12.55 2.27
N ASN A 108 8.29 13.15 1.32
CA ASN A 108 7.02 13.84 1.57
C ASN A 108 5.79 13.15 0.94
N SER A 109 5.96 11.98 0.34
CA SER A 109 4.84 11.21 -0.21
C SER A 109 5.18 9.72 -0.35
N THR A 110 4.15 8.90 -0.53
CA THR A 110 4.32 7.45 -0.76
C THR A 110 5.06 7.18 -2.07
N GLU A 111 4.78 7.92 -3.14
CA GLU A 111 5.45 7.73 -4.44
C GLU A 111 6.92 8.14 -4.40
N VAL A 112 7.27 9.20 -3.67
CA VAL A 112 8.67 9.60 -3.50
C VAL A 112 9.41 8.51 -2.72
N MET A 113 8.84 7.98 -1.65
CA MET A 113 9.41 6.85 -0.91
C MET A 113 9.69 5.65 -1.82
N ILE A 114 8.70 5.22 -2.62
CA ILE A 114 8.87 4.10 -3.56
C ILE A 114 10.00 4.40 -4.55
N THR A 115 10.04 5.61 -5.10
CA THR A 115 11.06 6.00 -6.09
C THR A 115 12.46 6.04 -5.47
N SER A 116 12.60 6.58 -4.25
CA SER A 116 13.88 6.63 -3.55
C SER A 116 14.41 5.21 -3.25
N VAL A 117 13.57 4.33 -2.69
CA VAL A 117 13.96 2.93 -2.41
C VAL A 117 14.28 2.16 -3.69
N ALA A 118 13.49 2.36 -4.77
CA ALA A 118 13.75 1.71 -6.05
C ALA A 118 15.07 2.17 -6.70
N GLY A 119 15.51 3.39 -6.41
CA GLY A 119 16.75 3.97 -6.94
C GLY A 119 18.02 3.60 -6.17
N ASP A 120 17.90 3.04 -4.98
CA ASP A 120 19.03 2.79 -4.07
C ASP A 120 18.98 1.39 -3.49
N LYS A 121 20.02 0.58 -3.76
CA LYS A 121 20.12 -0.81 -3.29
C LYS A 121 20.35 -0.93 -1.78
N GLN A 122 20.89 0.12 -1.16
CA GLN A 122 21.16 0.19 0.27
C GLN A 122 19.96 0.71 1.07
N ALA A 123 18.95 1.23 0.37
CA ALA A 123 17.83 1.87 1.02
C ALA A 123 16.87 0.89 1.70
N ILE A 124 16.37 1.32 2.85
CA ILE A 124 15.20 0.76 3.53
C ILE A 124 14.17 1.86 3.74
N GLY A 125 12.90 1.55 3.46
CA GLY A 125 11.79 2.48 3.63
C GLY A 125 10.51 1.76 4.07
N TYR A 126 9.41 2.49 4.16
CA TYR A 126 8.12 1.92 4.51
C TYR A 126 6.98 2.64 3.77
N ILE A 127 5.99 1.87 3.35
CA ILE A 127 4.85 2.36 2.57
C ILE A 127 3.54 1.72 3.02
N SER A 128 2.41 2.28 2.58
CA SER A 128 1.11 1.60 2.58
C SER A 128 1.18 0.32 1.74
N LEU A 129 0.67 -0.79 2.27
CA LEU A 129 0.60 -2.07 1.56
C LEU A 129 -0.21 -1.94 0.25
N GLY A 130 -1.32 -1.20 0.27
CA GLY A 130 -2.13 -0.96 -0.92
C GLY A 130 -1.42 -0.13 -2.02
N SER A 131 -0.25 0.46 -1.72
CA SER A 131 0.60 1.15 -2.70
C SER A 131 1.79 0.31 -3.17
N LEU A 132 1.97 -0.90 -2.63
CA LEU A 132 3.06 -1.79 -3.01
C LEU A 132 2.95 -2.18 -4.49
N ASN A 133 4.06 -2.10 -5.20
CA ASN A 133 4.15 -2.47 -6.61
C ASN A 133 5.51 -3.12 -6.93
N ASP A 134 5.69 -3.58 -8.15
CA ASP A 134 6.86 -4.34 -8.59
C ASP A 134 8.19 -3.55 -8.61
N SER A 135 8.19 -2.26 -8.31
CA SER A 135 9.42 -1.44 -8.30
C SER A 135 10.24 -1.59 -7.02
N VAL A 136 9.63 -2.09 -5.95
CA VAL A 136 10.28 -2.35 -4.65
C VAL A 136 9.87 -3.70 -4.10
N LYS A 137 10.67 -4.26 -3.19
CA LYS A 137 10.41 -5.53 -2.52
C LYS A 137 9.96 -5.29 -1.08
N ALA A 138 8.83 -5.88 -0.69
CA ALA A 138 8.40 -5.91 0.71
C ALA A 138 9.14 -7.02 1.46
N LEU A 139 9.65 -6.69 2.65
CA LEU A 139 10.25 -7.64 3.57
C LEU A 139 9.16 -8.34 4.40
N LYS A 140 9.44 -9.56 4.81
CA LYS A 140 8.73 -10.19 5.92
C LYS A 140 9.17 -9.54 7.23
N ILE A 141 8.26 -9.52 8.21
CA ILE A 141 8.56 -9.09 9.56
C ILE A 141 8.23 -10.24 10.51
N ASP A 142 9.22 -10.68 11.26
CA ASP A 142 9.12 -11.84 12.15
C ASP A 142 8.59 -13.10 11.43
N GLY A 143 8.99 -13.29 10.17
CA GLY A 143 8.58 -14.39 9.29
C GLY A 143 7.21 -14.21 8.62
N ALA A 144 6.42 -13.21 8.97
CA ALA A 144 5.12 -12.93 8.38
C ALA A 144 5.24 -11.99 7.18
N ALA A 145 4.54 -12.28 6.09
CA ALA A 145 4.54 -11.41 4.91
C ALA A 145 3.56 -10.24 5.06
N ALA A 146 3.89 -9.11 4.46
CA ALA A 146 2.96 -7.97 4.39
C ALA A 146 1.86 -8.27 3.38
N THR A 147 0.85 -9.04 3.77
CA THR A 147 -0.31 -9.39 2.95
C THR A 147 -1.63 -9.11 3.66
N VAL A 148 -2.69 -8.92 2.87
CA VAL A 148 -4.05 -8.74 3.42
C VAL A 148 -4.46 -9.92 4.29
N ASP A 149 -4.11 -11.15 3.88
CA ASP A 149 -4.48 -12.37 4.60
C ASP A 149 -3.73 -12.48 5.92
N ASP A 150 -2.42 -12.22 5.94
CA ASP A 150 -1.60 -12.25 7.16
C ASP A 150 -1.97 -11.13 8.16
N ILE A 151 -2.49 -10.00 7.66
CA ILE A 151 -3.04 -8.96 8.54
C ILE A 151 -4.38 -9.40 9.13
N LYS A 152 -5.26 -10.01 8.33
CA LYS A 152 -6.58 -10.48 8.79
C LYS A 152 -6.49 -11.61 9.82
N ASP A 153 -5.53 -12.50 9.70
CA ASP A 153 -5.31 -13.59 10.64
C ASP A 153 -4.45 -13.20 11.85
N GLY A 154 -3.83 -12.00 11.81
CA GLY A 154 -3.04 -11.41 12.87
C GLY A 154 -1.59 -11.89 12.93
N SER A 155 -1.11 -12.62 11.93
CA SER A 155 0.31 -12.98 11.81
C SER A 155 1.18 -11.77 11.47
N TYR A 156 0.73 -10.89 10.56
CA TYR A 156 1.34 -9.59 10.30
C TYR A 156 0.67 -8.48 11.11
N LYS A 157 1.39 -7.88 12.06
CA LYS A 157 0.83 -6.95 13.05
C LYS A 157 0.97 -5.47 12.69
N ILE A 158 1.69 -5.17 11.62
CA ILE A 158 2.01 -3.79 11.23
C ILE A 158 0.89 -3.25 10.34
N ALA A 159 -0.22 -2.86 10.97
CA ALA A 159 -1.41 -2.35 10.31
C ALA A 159 -2.01 -1.17 11.08
N ARG A 160 -2.73 -0.32 10.37
CA ARG A 160 -3.31 0.92 10.89
C ARG A 160 -4.62 1.26 10.20
N PRO A 161 -5.48 2.11 10.81
CA PRO A 161 -6.69 2.57 10.15
C PRO A 161 -6.39 3.64 9.08
N PHE A 162 -7.18 3.61 8.01
CA PHE A 162 -7.41 4.73 7.13
C PHE A 162 -8.71 5.42 7.53
N ASN A 163 -8.63 6.69 7.83
CA ASN A 163 -9.73 7.51 8.29
C ASN A 163 -10.10 8.57 7.27
N ILE A 164 -11.40 8.77 7.07
CA ILE A 164 -11.92 10.07 6.66
C ILE A 164 -12.19 10.90 7.92
N VAL A 165 -12.01 12.21 7.79
CA VAL A 165 -12.15 13.16 8.89
C VAL A 165 -13.09 14.26 8.49
N THR A 166 -14.10 14.50 9.32
CA THR A 166 -15.05 15.58 9.14
C THR A 166 -15.11 16.46 10.40
N THR A 167 -15.71 17.62 10.29
CA THR A 167 -15.99 18.50 11.44
C THR A 167 -17.38 19.12 11.29
N GLY A 168 -18.15 19.13 12.36
CA GLY A 168 -19.52 19.66 12.34
C GLY A 168 -20.44 19.00 11.31
N GLU A 169 -21.30 19.81 10.70
CA GLU A 169 -22.20 19.35 9.64
C GLU A 169 -21.49 19.44 8.27
N VAL A 170 -21.47 18.33 7.56
CA VAL A 170 -20.96 18.28 6.18
C VAL A 170 -22.09 18.62 5.19
N SER A 171 -21.71 19.07 4.00
CA SER A 171 -22.69 19.33 2.94
C SER A 171 -23.43 18.05 2.54
N ASP A 172 -24.64 18.20 2.05
CA ASP A 172 -25.47 17.06 1.59
C ASP A 172 -24.76 16.20 0.53
N VAL A 173 -23.95 16.80 -0.34
CA VAL A 173 -23.22 16.06 -1.36
C VAL A 173 -22.00 15.35 -0.77
N ALA A 174 -21.32 15.94 0.21
CA ALA A 174 -20.23 15.28 0.91
C ALA A 174 -20.74 14.11 1.75
N GLN A 175 -21.88 14.28 2.44
CA GLN A 175 -22.53 13.17 3.17
C GLN A 175 -22.93 12.03 2.24
N ASP A 176 -23.40 12.32 1.05
CA ASP A 176 -23.76 11.31 0.06
C ASP A 176 -22.54 10.53 -0.43
N PHE A 177 -21.40 11.21 -0.63
CA PHE A 177 -20.13 10.54 -0.93
C PHE A 177 -19.64 9.68 0.25
N ILE A 178 -19.77 10.15 1.48
CA ILE A 178 -19.47 9.34 2.68
C ILE A 178 -20.36 8.09 2.73
N ASN A 179 -21.67 8.23 2.46
CA ASN A 179 -22.57 7.07 2.41
C ASN A 179 -22.16 6.06 1.33
N PHE A 180 -21.67 6.54 0.17
CA PHE A 180 -21.10 5.66 -0.86
C PHE A 180 -19.85 4.93 -0.37
N ILE A 181 -18.91 5.64 0.28
CA ILE A 181 -17.69 5.02 0.82
C ILE A 181 -18.03 3.83 1.73
N PHE A 182 -19.03 3.96 2.58
CA PHE A 182 -19.46 2.92 3.50
C PHE A 182 -20.49 1.94 2.92
N SER A 183 -20.89 2.07 1.67
CA SER A 183 -21.79 1.13 1.01
C SER A 183 -21.11 -0.17 0.60
N GLU A 184 -21.90 -1.15 0.16
CA GLU A 184 -21.41 -2.40 -0.41
C GLU A 184 -20.50 -2.14 -1.62
N GLU A 185 -20.89 -1.21 -2.51
CA GLU A 185 -20.14 -0.84 -3.70
C GLU A 185 -18.83 -0.12 -3.33
N GLY A 186 -18.86 0.81 -2.38
CA GLY A 186 -17.68 1.52 -1.93
C GLY A 186 -16.69 0.59 -1.21
N GLN A 187 -17.17 -0.28 -0.32
CA GLN A 187 -16.31 -1.22 0.38
C GLN A 187 -15.75 -2.31 -0.55
N LYS A 188 -16.49 -2.65 -1.63
CA LYS A 188 -15.92 -3.49 -2.68
C LYS A 188 -14.75 -2.81 -3.39
N VAL A 189 -14.81 -1.50 -3.66
CA VAL A 189 -13.66 -0.75 -4.21
C VAL A 189 -12.47 -0.81 -3.25
N VAL A 190 -12.69 -0.70 -1.94
CA VAL A 190 -11.65 -0.84 -0.92
C VAL A 190 -10.96 -2.20 -1.03
N GLU A 191 -11.72 -3.30 -1.08
CA GLU A 191 -11.19 -4.67 -1.16
C GLU A 191 -10.50 -4.95 -2.50
N ASP A 192 -11.08 -4.53 -3.61
CA ASP A 192 -10.54 -4.74 -4.97
C ASP A 192 -9.18 -4.02 -5.16
N ASN A 193 -8.86 -3.02 -4.31
CA ASN A 193 -7.59 -2.29 -4.32
C ASN A 193 -6.63 -2.73 -3.19
N GLY A 194 -6.84 -3.89 -2.58
CA GLY A 194 -5.89 -4.49 -1.64
C GLY A 194 -5.94 -3.94 -0.21
N TYR A 195 -7.00 -3.23 0.16
CA TYR A 195 -7.24 -2.76 1.52
C TYR A 195 -8.24 -3.66 2.25
N ILE A 196 -8.29 -3.56 3.56
CA ILE A 196 -9.14 -4.40 4.40
C ILE A 196 -10.40 -3.62 4.79
N SER A 197 -11.54 -4.03 4.23
CA SER A 197 -12.85 -3.49 4.55
C SER A 197 -13.20 -3.71 6.03
N GLN A 198 -13.90 -2.73 6.61
CA GLN A 198 -14.45 -2.83 7.97
C GLN A 198 -15.95 -3.18 7.98
N GLY A 199 -16.41 -3.75 6.87
CA GLY A 199 -17.82 -4.03 6.63
C GLY A 199 -18.53 -2.87 5.92
N ASN A 200 -19.81 -3.08 5.56
CA ASN A 200 -20.58 -2.10 4.81
C ASN A 200 -21.97 -1.84 5.45
N GLN A 201 -22.60 -0.77 5.03
CA GLN A 201 -23.92 -0.33 5.49
C GLN A 201 -25.06 -0.69 4.53
N GLY A 202 -24.82 -1.60 3.58
CA GLY A 202 -25.77 -2.03 2.55
C GLY A 202 -25.52 -1.35 1.20
N ALA A 203 -26.39 -1.69 0.23
CA ALA A 203 -26.24 -1.22 -1.14
C ALA A 203 -26.44 0.31 -1.25
N TYR A 204 -25.62 0.95 -2.08
CA TYR A 204 -25.76 2.38 -2.38
C TYR A 204 -26.85 2.63 -3.43
N THR A 205 -27.62 3.68 -3.21
CA THR A 205 -28.58 4.19 -4.18
C THR A 205 -28.21 5.61 -4.59
N ALA A 206 -27.97 5.82 -5.88
CA ALA A 206 -27.63 7.14 -6.41
C ALA A 206 -28.67 8.19 -6.01
N SER A 207 -28.22 9.28 -5.40
CA SER A 207 -29.10 10.30 -4.80
C SER A 207 -29.56 11.36 -5.78
N GLY A 208 -28.93 11.43 -7.00
CA GLY A 208 -29.17 12.50 -7.98
C GLY A 208 -28.69 13.89 -7.52
N LYS A 209 -27.83 13.94 -6.50
CA LYS A 209 -27.22 15.20 -6.03
C LYS A 209 -26.22 15.73 -7.08
N SER A 210 -25.96 17.01 -6.99
CA SER A 210 -24.95 17.70 -7.82
C SER A 210 -24.09 18.61 -6.96
N GLY A 211 -22.89 18.89 -7.42
CA GLY A 211 -21.98 19.78 -6.72
C GLY A 211 -20.54 19.28 -6.69
N LYS A 212 -19.77 19.84 -5.75
CA LYS A 212 -18.35 19.53 -5.58
C LYS A 212 -18.10 19.07 -4.15
N VAL A 213 -17.27 18.05 -4.01
CA VAL A 213 -16.69 17.59 -2.73
C VAL A 213 -15.17 17.74 -2.82
N THR A 214 -14.57 18.39 -1.84
CA THR A 214 -13.13 18.51 -1.70
C THR A 214 -12.63 17.57 -0.62
N VAL A 215 -11.67 16.73 -0.98
CA VAL A 215 -11.03 15.76 -0.09
C VAL A 215 -9.54 16.05 -0.04
N ALA A 216 -8.93 16.16 1.14
CA ALA A 216 -7.51 16.49 1.26
C ALA A 216 -6.83 15.69 2.36
N GLY A 217 -5.54 15.35 2.17
CA GLY A 217 -4.73 14.74 3.23
C GLY A 217 -3.83 13.61 2.77
N SER A 218 -3.71 12.59 3.60
CA SER A 218 -2.73 11.51 3.53
C SER A 218 -2.46 10.96 2.14
N SER A 219 -1.20 11.00 1.71
CA SER A 219 -0.71 10.42 0.46
C SER A 219 -0.91 8.89 0.39
N SER A 220 -0.98 8.20 1.52
CA SER A 220 -1.27 6.76 1.57
C SER A 220 -2.75 6.44 1.36
N VAL A 221 -3.67 7.34 1.74
CA VAL A 221 -5.11 7.19 1.53
C VAL A 221 -5.52 7.63 0.12
N THR A 222 -4.76 8.55 -0.48
CA THR A 222 -5.07 9.12 -1.80
C THR A 222 -5.40 8.07 -2.86
N PRO A 223 -4.62 6.99 -3.07
CA PRO A 223 -4.92 6.01 -4.13
C PRO A 223 -6.31 5.36 -4.00
N VAL A 224 -6.70 4.92 -2.82
CA VAL A 224 -8.03 4.33 -2.61
C VAL A 224 -9.13 5.37 -2.69
N MET A 225 -8.88 6.59 -2.22
CA MET A 225 -9.86 7.68 -2.28
C MET A 225 -10.16 8.11 -3.71
N GLU A 226 -9.15 8.14 -4.59
CA GLU A 226 -9.33 8.40 -6.02
C GLU A 226 -10.17 7.32 -6.69
N LYS A 227 -9.96 6.03 -6.33
CA LYS A 227 -10.79 4.93 -6.83
C LYS A 227 -12.24 5.01 -6.33
N LEU A 228 -12.45 5.38 -5.09
CA LEU A 228 -13.77 5.63 -4.52
C LEU A 228 -14.45 6.82 -5.22
N ALA A 229 -13.73 7.90 -5.46
CA ALA A 229 -14.23 9.08 -6.18
C ALA A 229 -14.61 8.75 -7.64
N GLU A 230 -13.80 7.95 -8.34
CA GLU A 230 -14.06 7.48 -9.70
C GLU A 230 -15.33 6.61 -9.75
N ALA A 231 -15.45 5.63 -8.86
CA ALA A 231 -16.61 4.75 -8.78
C ALA A 231 -17.89 5.52 -8.39
N TYR A 232 -17.81 6.44 -7.44
CA TYR A 232 -18.92 7.29 -7.06
C TYR A 232 -19.40 8.17 -8.22
N LYS A 233 -18.48 8.79 -8.96
CA LYS A 233 -18.78 9.64 -10.13
C LYS A 233 -19.47 8.86 -11.23
N ALA A 234 -19.15 7.58 -11.42
CA ALA A 234 -19.83 6.73 -12.40
C ALA A 234 -21.33 6.57 -12.11
N LEU A 235 -21.73 6.65 -10.84
CA LEU A 235 -23.12 6.59 -10.38
C LEU A 235 -23.77 7.97 -10.23
N ASN A 236 -22.97 9.03 -10.06
CA ASN A 236 -23.41 10.41 -9.78
C ASN A 236 -22.68 11.41 -10.69
N SER A 237 -23.00 11.41 -11.97
CA SER A 237 -22.28 12.17 -13.02
C SER A 237 -22.24 13.68 -12.79
N GLU A 238 -23.19 14.24 -12.04
CA GLU A 238 -23.32 15.66 -11.72
C GLU A 238 -22.48 16.09 -10.50
N VAL A 239 -21.75 15.12 -9.87
CA VAL A 239 -20.86 15.41 -8.73
C VAL A 239 -19.41 15.38 -9.19
N THR A 240 -18.61 16.31 -8.69
CA THR A 240 -17.15 16.31 -8.82
C THR A 240 -16.54 16.09 -7.45
N VAL A 241 -15.75 15.04 -7.27
CA VAL A 241 -14.88 14.83 -6.09
C VAL A 241 -13.46 15.19 -6.47
N GLU A 242 -12.89 16.20 -5.80
CA GLU A 242 -11.49 16.60 -5.96
C GLU A 242 -10.66 16.06 -4.79
N VAL A 243 -9.70 15.20 -5.08
CA VAL A 243 -8.79 14.64 -4.09
C VAL A 243 -7.45 15.38 -4.18
N GLN A 244 -7.00 15.92 -3.04
CA GLN A 244 -5.76 16.68 -2.91
C GLN A 244 -4.82 15.96 -1.96
N GLN A 245 -3.69 15.51 -2.48
CA GLN A 245 -2.69 14.81 -1.70
C GLN A 245 -1.86 15.76 -0.83
N SER A 246 -1.66 15.38 0.43
CA SER A 246 -0.72 15.98 1.37
C SER A 246 -0.32 14.93 2.43
N ASP A 247 -0.15 15.32 3.66
CA ASP A 247 0.03 14.45 4.82
C ASP A 247 -1.23 14.36 5.70
N SER A 248 -1.24 13.45 6.68
CA SER A 248 -2.41 13.24 7.54
C SER A 248 -2.70 14.43 8.45
N THR A 249 -1.69 15.09 9.00
CA THR A 249 -1.86 16.25 9.90
C THR A 249 -2.45 17.43 9.13
N THR A 250 -1.95 17.68 7.92
CA THR A 250 -2.51 18.69 7.00
C THR A 250 -3.95 18.36 6.62
N GLY A 251 -4.27 17.07 6.36
CA GLY A 251 -5.65 16.64 6.06
C GLY A 251 -6.62 16.91 7.21
N VAL A 252 -6.25 16.52 8.42
CA VAL A 252 -7.07 16.79 9.63
C VAL A 252 -7.24 18.28 9.88
N THR A 253 -6.16 19.05 9.75
CA THR A 253 -6.20 20.52 9.94
C THR A 253 -7.09 21.18 8.89
N SER A 254 -6.99 20.76 7.62
CA SER A 254 -7.83 21.27 6.54
C SER A 254 -9.32 21.03 6.77
N ALA A 255 -9.68 19.87 7.32
CA ALA A 255 -11.07 19.57 7.71
C ALA A 255 -11.52 20.44 8.90
N LEU A 256 -10.68 20.60 9.92
CA LEU A 256 -10.98 21.45 11.09
C LEU A 256 -11.18 22.92 10.72
N GLU A 257 -10.42 23.41 9.74
CA GLU A 257 -10.48 24.79 9.27
C GLU A 257 -11.53 25.03 8.17
N GLY A 258 -12.20 23.95 7.70
CA GLY A 258 -13.19 24.02 6.62
C GLY A 258 -12.58 24.33 5.25
N VAL A 259 -11.29 24.03 5.05
CA VAL A 259 -10.59 24.16 3.76
C VAL A 259 -10.98 23.02 2.81
N CYS A 260 -11.27 21.83 3.35
CA CYS A 260 -11.86 20.72 2.63
C CYS A 260 -13.11 20.21 3.33
N ASP A 261 -13.97 19.50 2.59
CA ASP A 261 -15.19 18.87 3.13
C ASP A 261 -14.83 17.61 3.93
N ILE A 262 -13.79 16.87 3.49
CA ILE A 262 -13.36 15.60 4.06
C ILE A 262 -11.83 15.60 4.15
N GLY A 263 -11.28 15.41 5.34
CA GLY A 263 -9.87 15.14 5.57
C GLY A 263 -9.53 13.66 5.38
N MET A 264 -8.29 13.33 5.12
CA MET A 264 -7.77 11.95 5.06
C MET A 264 -6.63 11.76 6.04
N ALA A 265 -6.68 10.71 6.86
CA ALA A 265 -5.60 10.35 7.77
C ALA A 265 -5.33 8.85 7.73
N SER A 266 -4.03 8.47 7.72
CA SER A 266 -3.56 7.07 7.75
C SER A 266 -2.99 6.70 9.11
N ARG A 267 -3.66 7.13 10.15
CA ARG A 267 -3.42 6.87 11.57
C ARG A 267 -4.68 7.15 12.38
N GLU A 268 -4.68 6.75 13.62
CA GLU A 268 -5.67 7.25 14.58
C GLU A 268 -5.60 8.78 14.74
N LEU A 269 -6.72 9.40 15.03
CA LEU A 269 -6.73 10.82 15.33
C LEU A 269 -6.11 11.08 16.72
N LYS A 270 -5.32 12.13 16.80
CA LYS A 270 -4.75 12.57 18.09
C LYS A 270 -5.83 13.12 18.99
N GLU A 271 -5.63 12.98 20.31
CA GLU A 271 -6.58 13.55 21.30
C GLU A 271 -6.79 15.05 21.12
N GLU A 272 -5.74 15.80 20.76
CA GLU A 272 -5.82 17.23 20.50
C GLU A 272 -6.64 17.58 19.23
N GLU A 273 -6.68 16.68 18.24
CA GLU A 273 -7.47 16.85 17.02
C GLU A 273 -8.96 16.59 17.31
N THR A 274 -9.25 15.53 18.04
CA THR A 274 -10.63 15.22 18.45
C THR A 274 -11.19 16.26 19.44
N ALA A 275 -10.34 16.78 20.33
CA ALA A 275 -10.71 17.87 21.24
C ALA A 275 -11.07 19.17 20.49
N LYS A 276 -10.52 19.39 19.29
CA LYS A 276 -10.86 20.51 18.40
C LYS A 276 -12.10 20.25 17.55
N GLY A 277 -12.71 19.06 17.64
CA GLY A 277 -13.94 18.69 16.94
C GLY A 277 -13.75 17.83 15.69
N ALA A 278 -12.52 17.32 15.41
CA ALA A 278 -12.32 16.36 14.36
C ALA A 278 -13.03 15.03 14.68
N GLN A 279 -13.79 14.52 13.70
CA GLN A 279 -14.51 13.27 13.79
C GLN A 279 -13.93 12.30 12.74
N GLY A 280 -13.24 11.25 13.20
CA GLY A 280 -12.68 10.22 12.34
C GLY A 280 -13.67 9.08 12.13
N GLN A 281 -13.72 8.55 10.91
CA GLN A 281 -14.43 7.33 10.57
C GLN A 281 -13.50 6.41 9.78
N VAL A 282 -13.29 5.19 10.28
CA VAL A 282 -12.41 4.20 9.63
C VAL A 282 -13.06 3.68 8.36
N ILE A 283 -12.44 3.91 7.22
CA ILE A 283 -12.91 3.43 5.91
C ILE A 283 -12.27 2.11 5.49
N ALA A 284 -11.07 1.83 6.01
CA ALA A 284 -10.31 0.60 5.74
C ALA A 284 -9.24 0.39 6.82
N MET A 285 -8.75 -0.84 6.96
CA MET A 285 -7.43 -1.10 7.54
C MET A 285 -6.41 -1.31 6.43
N ASP A 286 -5.19 -0.83 6.65
CA ASP A 286 -4.07 -0.92 5.71
C ASP A 286 -2.81 -1.41 6.43
N GLY A 287 -2.06 -2.30 5.78
CA GLY A 287 -0.74 -2.70 6.26
C GLY A 287 0.33 -1.64 5.99
N ILE A 288 1.37 -1.62 6.81
CA ILE A 288 2.59 -0.89 6.48
C ILE A 288 3.64 -1.93 6.08
N ALA A 289 4.04 -1.92 4.82
CA ALA A 289 5.11 -2.76 4.31
C ALA A 289 6.46 -2.06 4.50
N VAL A 290 7.41 -2.74 5.13
CA VAL A 290 8.83 -2.37 5.09
C VAL A 290 9.36 -2.79 3.73
N VAL A 291 10.00 -1.87 3.02
CA VAL A 291 10.41 -2.09 1.63
C VAL A 291 11.89 -1.81 1.42
N VAL A 292 12.48 -2.59 0.53
CA VAL A 292 13.85 -2.43 0.06
C VAL A 292 13.88 -2.47 -1.47
N ASN A 293 15.03 -2.13 -2.04
CA ASN A 293 15.26 -2.29 -3.47
C ASN A 293 15.14 -3.77 -3.91
N ASN A 294 14.65 -4.02 -5.11
CA ASN A 294 14.50 -5.40 -5.65
C ASN A 294 15.82 -6.18 -5.72
N GLU A 295 16.96 -5.51 -5.79
CA GLU A 295 18.29 -6.14 -5.81
C GLU A 295 18.87 -6.36 -4.40
N ASN A 296 18.24 -5.86 -3.35
CA ASN A 296 18.62 -6.15 -1.98
C ASN A 296 18.31 -7.62 -1.66
N PRO A 297 19.26 -8.44 -1.18
CA PRO A 297 19.04 -9.87 -0.94
C PRO A 297 18.26 -10.20 0.33
N VAL A 298 18.08 -9.23 1.24
CA VAL A 298 17.35 -9.43 2.48
C VAL A 298 15.88 -9.75 2.20
N GLU A 299 15.33 -10.77 2.89
CA GLU A 299 13.94 -11.25 2.70
C GLU A 299 13.09 -11.08 3.97
N ASP A 300 13.72 -11.07 5.15
CA ASP A 300 13.05 -11.08 6.43
C ASP A 300 13.86 -10.28 7.46
N LEU A 301 13.19 -9.47 8.26
CA LEU A 301 13.75 -8.80 9.42
C LEU A 301 12.85 -9.02 10.63
N THR A 302 13.40 -9.05 11.81
CA THR A 302 12.60 -8.96 13.04
C THR A 302 12.13 -7.52 13.25
N ALA A 303 11.03 -7.35 13.97
CA ALA A 303 10.55 -6.01 14.34
C ALA A 303 11.62 -5.23 15.15
N GLU A 304 12.44 -5.92 15.95
CA GLU A 304 13.56 -5.33 16.69
C GLU A 304 14.66 -4.83 15.74
N GLN A 305 15.05 -5.63 14.74
CA GLN A 305 16.03 -5.21 13.74
C GLN A 305 15.56 -3.97 12.96
N VAL A 306 14.27 -3.91 12.57
CA VAL A 306 13.73 -2.71 11.93
C VAL A 306 13.81 -1.50 12.87
N LYS A 307 13.46 -1.66 14.14
CA LYS A 307 13.61 -0.60 15.14
C LYS A 307 15.06 -0.13 15.24
N ASP A 308 16.00 -1.06 15.41
CA ASP A 308 17.42 -0.75 15.61
C ASP A 308 18.02 -0.01 14.41
N ILE A 309 17.58 -0.36 13.19
CA ILE A 309 17.93 0.39 11.97
C ILE A 309 17.39 1.84 12.05
N TYR A 310 16.11 2.00 12.38
CA TYR A 310 15.48 3.32 12.35
C TYR A 310 15.88 4.24 13.51
N VAL A 311 16.38 3.69 14.62
CA VAL A 311 16.97 4.50 15.71
C VAL A 311 18.47 4.72 15.50
N GLY A 312 19.11 4.10 14.51
CA GLY A 312 20.51 4.26 14.17
C GLY A 312 21.47 3.39 15.00
N ASP A 313 20.94 2.37 15.69
CA ASP A 313 21.75 1.40 16.45
C ASP A 313 22.39 0.34 15.51
N THR A 314 21.75 0.05 14.37
CA THR A 314 22.27 -0.78 13.27
C THR A 314 22.41 0.06 12.02
N THR A 315 23.61 0.16 11.47
CA THR A 315 23.95 1.09 10.38
C THR A 315 24.53 0.40 9.15
N ASP A 316 24.81 -0.89 9.20
CA ASP A 316 25.38 -1.66 8.10
C ASP A 316 24.59 -2.97 7.93
N TRP A 317 24.29 -3.33 6.67
CA TRP A 317 23.54 -4.54 6.35
C TRP A 317 24.23 -5.82 6.83
N SER A 318 25.57 -5.84 6.94
CA SER A 318 26.32 -6.99 7.44
C SER A 318 26.08 -7.29 8.92
N GLU A 319 25.53 -6.36 9.69
CA GLU A 319 25.19 -6.54 11.10
C GLU A 319 23.92 -7.38 11.30
N LEU A 320 23.15 -7.60 10.22
CA LEU A 320 21.86 -8.31 10.22
C LEU A 320 21.98 -9.79 9.80
N ALA A 321 23.18 -10.26 9.47
CA ALA A 321 23.46 -11.60 8.96
C ALA A 321 23.50 -12.69 10.06
#